data_9918e19beab5b803ce599c7a56942264
#
_entry.id   9918e19beab5b803ce599c7a56942264
#
_cell.length_a   1.000
_cell.length_b   1.000
_cell.length_c   1.000
_cell.angle_alpha   90.00
_cell.angle_beta   90.00
_cell.angle_gamma   90.00
#
_symmetry.space_group_name_H-M   'P 1'
#
loop_
_entity.id
_entity.type
_entity.pdbx_description
1 polymer ?
#
loop_
_entity_poly.entity_id
_entity_poly.type
_entity_poly.pdbx_seq_one_letter_code
_entity_poly.pdbx_strand_id
1 'polypeptide(L)'
;MKILAVYPYIHLSSSALLIDGKIVAASPEERFDRQKMSTAFPNKSAEWCLKSQGLKWEDLDMIVVPWNPMRNVNHASRRWVNEMNWRGQLLSHVPIQIMRAIDGPMQNEMEIRWGKTRIVYMNHHECHAANGFFMSPFEEADILTIDGHGEDETCFFGYGKGNAITQKSNVIYPHSVGLFYGTFTDYLGFTPDVDEWKVMALSSFALEKNEFDDKIRSLINLTETGFELDLTYFDYFSFDRRPHFYHEKLVNLIGIPPRKKNDPFTDQHFAIAGAMQRVFVETVKHLLTIAKKNGCGSDNVVISGGAAMNSVFNGLLDNLDVYGNSSISSCPDDSGVAIGAALLAWHRYGNQPRKVEEQLHNYWGPAYGDDEIRDTLKKFKISFEEPKDLTKEIAAELANGKLIGWFQGAMEFGHRALGNRSILADPRKESTKDVVNAAVKYRESFRPFAPAVVAERAEEIFELRPGRKVMFMERVVPIRKEWTGQLGAVNHVDGTGRVQTVERDLNPKFYDLINEFGKITGVPVLLNTSYNLNGEPIVMTPEHAIRTFFSCGLDILVLGPCVVRK
;
A
#
# COMPACT_ATOMS: atom_id res chain seq x y z
N MET A 1 15.59 -20.54 -11.79
CA MET A 1 15.34 -19.33 -12.58
C MET A 1 15.43 -18.11 -11.67
N LYS A 2 16.24 -17.14 -12.04
CA LYS A 2 16.51 -15.91 -11.27
C LYS A 2 15.90 -14.74 -12.02
N ILE A 3 14.87 -14.13 -11.45
CA ILE A 3 14.10 -13.04 -12.05
C ILE A 3 14.21 -11.81 -11.18
N LEU A 4 14.67 -10.69 -11.74
CA LEU A 4 14.63 -9.39 -11.07
C LEU A 4 13.55 -8.54 -11.73
N ALA A 5 12.54 -8.15 -10.97
CA ALA A 5 11.58 -7.15 -11.42
C ALA A 5 12.00 -5.77 -10.93
N VAL A 6 11.89 -4.77 -11.81
CA VAL A 6 12.20 -3.36 -11.53
C VAL A 6 11.05 -2.48 -11.99
N TYR A 7 10.48 -1.71 -11.09
CA TYR A 7 9.42 -0.73 -11.38
C TYR A 7 9.98 0.68 -11.33
N PRO A 8 10.25 1.32 -12.49
CA PRO A 8 10.96 2.60 -12.56
C PRO A 8 10.06 3.79 -12.86
N TYR A 9 10.49 5.00 -12.47
CA TYR A 9 10.15 6.32 -13.00
C TYR A 9 8.74 6.88 -12.80
N ILE A 10 7.76 6.12 -12.34
CA ILE A 10 6.37 6.62 -12.28
C ILE A 10 6.03 7.05 -10.87
N HIS A 11 5.90 6.10 -9.97
CA HIS A 11 5.50 6.32 -8.59
C HIS A 11 5.92 5.10 -7.77
N LEU A 12 6.45 5.31 -6.56
CA LEU A 12 6.82 4.20 -5.67
C LEU A 12 7.79 3.17 -6.29
N SER A 13 8.84 3.66 -6.95
CA SER A 13 9.86 2.80 -7.56
C SER A 13 10.35 1.72 -6.62
N SER A 14 10.43 0.48 -7.11
CA SER A 14 10.75 -0.69 -6.30
C SER A 14 11.45 -1.78 -7.10
N SER A 15 12.06 -2.73 -6.39
CA SER A 15 12.63 -3.94 -6.99
C SER A 15 12.25 -5.17 -6.19
N ALA A 16 12.10 -6.31 -6.88
CA ALA A 16 11.84 -7.61 -6.28
C ALA A 16 12.64 -8.69 -7.00
N LEU A 17 13.36 -9.51 -6.23
CA LEU A 17 14.14 -10.64 -6.73
C LEU A 17 13.41 -11.94 -6.38
N LEU A 18 13.14 -12.72 -7.41
CA LEU A 18 12.56 -14.05 -7.30
C LEU A 18 13.60 -15.10 -7.73
N ILE A 19 13.76 -16.13 -6.92
CA ILE A 19 14.60 -17.29 -7.23
C ILE A 19 13.74 -18.54 -7.08
N ASP A 20 13.62 -19.31 -8.16
CA ASP A 20 12.92 -20.59 -8.21
C ASP A 20 11.50 -20.54 -7.60
N GLY A 21 10.75 -19.49 -7.95
CA GLY A 21 9.36 -19.29 -7.57
C GLY A 21 9.16 -18.59 -6.22
N LYS A 22 10.22 -18.25 -5.49
CA LYS A 22 10.13 -17.57 -4.19
C LYS A 22 10.68 -16.16 -4.25
N ILE A 23 9.96 -15.19 -3.71
CA ILE A 23 10.48 -13.84 -3.47
C ILE A 23 11.51 -13.95 -2.35
N VAL A 24 12.78 -13.66 -2.66
CA VAL A 24 13.90 -13.75 -1.70
C VAL A 24 14.38 -12.39 -1.21
N ALA A 25 14.13 -11.33 -1.96
CA ALA A 25 14.43 -9.95 -1.57
C ALA A 25 13.51 -8.98 -2.31
N ALA A 26 13.03 -7.96 -1.63
CA ALA A 26 12.28 -6.87 -2.24
C ALA A 26 12.40 -5.60 -1.41
N SER A 27 12.51 -4.44 -2.08
CA SER A 27 12.53 -3.15 -1.39
C SER A 27 12.11 -2.00 -2.31
N PRO A 28 11.39 -1.00 -1.78
CA PRO A 28 11.23 0.28 -2.47
C PRO A 28 12.54 1.06 -2.50
N GLU A 29 12.78 1.83 -3.57
CA GLU A 29 13.98 2.66 -3.74
C GLU A 29 14.08 3.75 -2.67
N GLU A 30 12.95 4.29 -2.21
CA GLU A 30 12.89 5.32 -1.16
C GLU A 30 13.61 4.94 0.14
N ARG A 31 13.79 3.64 0.41
CA ARG A 31 14.52 3.16 1.59
C ARG A 31 16.01 3.46 1.50
N PHE A 32 16.54 3.51 0.28
CA PHE A 32 17.96 3.70 -0.03
C PHE A 32 18.31 5.14 -0.39
N ASP A 33 17.48 5.84 -1.17
CA ASP A 33 17.72 7.22 -1.58
C ASP A 33 17.22 8.25 -0.56
N ARG A 34 16.38 7.80 0.38
CA ARG A 34 15.74 8.60 1.44
C ARG A 34 14.80 9.68 0.93
N GLN A 35 14.30 9.54 -0.30
CA GLN A 35 13.27 10.37 -0.88
C GLN A 35 11.92 9.64 -0.81
N LYS A 36 11.01 10.16 0.02
CA LYS A 36 9.70 9.53 0.17
C LYS A 36 8.96 9.49 -1.17
N MET A 37 8.37 8.32 -1.50
CA MET A 37 7.68 8.07 -2.77
C MET A 37 8.59 8.30 -3.98
N SER A 38 9.82 7.81 -3.89
CA SER A 38 10.83 7.97 -4.94
C SER A 38 10.31 7.52 -6.30
N THR A 39 10.58 8.36 -7.31
CA THR A 39 10.33 8.08 -8.74
C THR A 39 11.62 7.79 -9.50
N ALA A 40 12.76 7.70 -8.79
CA ALA A 40 14.04 7.38 -9.40
C ALA A 40 14.03 5.95 -9.97
N PHE A 41 14.92 5.68 -10.94
CA PHE A 41 15.16 4.29 -11.33
C PHE A 41 15.68 3.51 -10.11
N PRO A 42 15.13 2.31 -9.79
CA PRO A 42 15.39 1.61 -8.54
C PRO A 42 16.75 0.89 -8.52
N ASN A 43 17.84 1.61 -8.83
CA ASN A 43 19.19 1.04 -8.90
C ASN A 43 19.66 0.49 -7.57
N LYS A 44 19.50 1.26 -6.49
CA LYS A 44 20.04 0.87 -5.17
C LYS A 44 19.29 -0.30 -4.60
N SER A 45 17.95 -0.33 -4.77
CA SER A 45 17.14 -1.47 -4.32
C SER A 45 17.44 -2.72 -5.16
N ALA A 46 17.59 -2.60 -6.48
CA ALA A 46 17.96 -3.69 -7.37
C ALA A 46 19.34 -4.28 -7.03
N GLU A 47 20.36 -3.42 -6.88
CA GLU A 47 21.71 -3.82 -6.48
C GLU A 47 21.70 -4.50 -5.10
N TRP A 48 20.94 -3.96 -4.15
CA TRP A 48 20.80 -4.58 -2.84
C TRP A 48 20.13 -5.97 -2.95
N CYS A 49 19.05 -6.11 -3.72
CA CYS A 49 18.41 -7.39 -3.94
C CYS A 49 19.40 -8.43 -4.47
N LEU A 50 20.19 -8.09 -5.48
CA LEU A 50 21.22 -8.97 -6.03
C LEU A 50 22.30 -9.32 -4.99
N LYS A 51 22.87 -8.29 -4.35
CA LYS A 51 23.94 -8.44 -3.36
C LYS A 51 23.51 -9.30 -2.17
N SER A 52 22.26 -9.18 -1.72
CA SER A 52 21.72 -9.96 -0.59
C SER A 52 21.74 -11.47 -0.85
N GLN A 53 21.75 -11.87 -2.13
CA GLN A 53 21.82 -13.26 -2.59
C GLN A 53 23.15 -13.62 -3.24
N GLY A 54 24.17 -12.77 -3.14
CA GLY A 54 25.49 -13.00 -3.74
C GLY A 54 25.48 -13.02 -5.27
N LEU A 55 24.49 -12.36 -5.90
CA LEU A 55 24.29 -12.35 -7.35
C LEU A 55 24.79 -11.05 -7.98
N LYS A 56 25.08 -11.14 -9.28
CA LYS A 56 25.36 -10.01 -10.18
C LYS A 56 24.28 -9.95 -11.27
N TRP A 57 24.23 -8.85 -12.01
CA TRP A 57 23.29 -8.65 -13.12
C TRP A 57 23.39 -9.76 -14.18
N GLU A 58 24.61 -10.23 -14.46
CA GLU A 58 24.87 -11.29 -15.46
C GLU A 58 24.39 -12.69 -15.01
N ASP A 59 24.06 -12.86 -13.74
CA ASP A 59 23.54 -14.12 -13.18
C ASP A 59 22.04 -14.28 -13.39
N LEU A 60 21.36 -13.22 -13.81
CA LEU A 60 19.93 -13.21 -14.02
C LEU A 60 19.55 -13.94 -15.32
N ASP A 61 18.45 -14.69 -15.25
CA ASP A 61 17.81 -15.26 -16.43
C ASP A 61 16.86 -14.23 -17.08
N MET A 62 16.25 -13.35 -16.26
CA MET A 62 15.27 -12.38 -16.72
C MET A 62 15.26 -11.12 -15.86
N ILE A 63 15.06 -9.96 -16.50
CA ILE A 63 14.65 -8.70 -15.90
C ILE A 63 13.23 -8.40 -16.38
N VAL A 64 12.35 -8.02 -15.46
CA VAL A 64 10.95 -7.71 -15.79
C VAL A 64 10.64 -6.27 -15.40
N VAL A 65 10.03 -5.56 -16.34
CA VAL A 65 9.57 -4.18 -16.15
C VAL A 65 8.04 -4.18 -16.20
N PRO A 66 7.34 -3.89 -15.10
CA PRO A 66 5.88 -3.91 -15.04
C PRO A 66 5.24 -2.63 -15.61
N TRP A 67 5.65 -2.28 -16.79
CA TRP A 67 5.11 -1.20 -17.61
C TRP A 67 5.40 -1.48 -19.08
N ASN A 68 4.36 -1.70 -19.87
CA ASN A 68 4.48 -2.00 -21.29
C ASN A 68 4.24 -0.75 -22.13
N PRO A 69 5.30 -0.04 -22.58
CA PRO A 69 5.15 1.19 -23.35
C PRO A 69 4.46 0.99 -24.70
N MET A 70 4.36 -0.26 -25.17
CA MET A 70 3.72 -0.60 -26.46
C MET A 70 2.19 -0.59 -26.37
N ARG A 71 1.62 -0.75 -25.17
CA ARG A 71 0.18 -0.85 -24.99
C ARG A 71 -0.56 0.45 -25.30
N ASN A 72 -0.01 1.57 -24.89
CA ASN A 72 -0.56 2.91 -25.14
C ASN A 72 -0.80 3.22 -26.62
N VAL A 73 -0.10 2.53 -27.53
CA VAL A 73 -0.19 2.79 -28.97
C VAL A 73 -1.46 2.25 -29.59
N ASN A 74 -2.01 1.19 -29.02
CA ASN A 74 -3.10 0.46 -29.68
C ASN A 74 -4.50 1.02 -29.41
N HIS A 75 -4.76 1.56 -28.21
CA HIS A 75 -6.11 1.86 -27.79
C HIS A 75 -6.36 3.31 -27.40
N ALA A 76 -5.65 3.82 -26.42
CA ALA A 76 -5.94 5.12 -25.82
C ALA A 76 -5.55 6.28 -26.73
N SER A 77 -4.37 6.21 -27.36
CA SER A 77 -3.85 7.32 -28.13
C SER A 77 -4.71 7.71 -29.33
N ARG A 78 -5.34 6.74 -30.01
CA ARG A 78 -6.21 7.05 -31.17
C ARG A 78 -7.50 7.76 -30.79
N ARG A 79 -8.10 7.41 -29.67
CA ARG A 79 -9.32 8.05 -29.15
C ARG A 79 -9.01 9.45 -28.59
N TRP A 80 -7.90 9.56 -27.90
CA TRP A 80 -7.40 10.82 -27.32
C TRP A 80 -6.94 11.83 -28.36
N VAL A 81 -6.36 11.38 -29.46
CA VAL A 81 -5.90 12.21 -30.56
C VAL A 81 -6.99 13.10 -31.10
N ASN A 82 -8.17 12.53 -31.24
CA ASN A 82 -9.29 13.24 -31.88
C ASN A 82 -10.00 14.20 -30.93
N GLU A 83 -9.80 14.05 -29.62
CA GLU A 83 -10.63 14.76 -28.66
C GLU A 83 -9.88 15.79 -27.80
N MET A 84 -8.57 15.67 -27.53
CA MET A 84 -8.04 16.52 -26.48
C MET A 84 -6.63 17.07 -26.56
N ASN A 85 -5.63 16.49 -27.16
CA ASN A 85 -4.33 17.17 -27.24
C ASN A 85 -3.22 16.42 -28.01
N TRP A 86 -2.77 17.01 -29.12
CA TRP A 86 -1.68 16.48 -29.95
C TRP A 86 -0.32 16.34 -29.24
N ARG A 87 -0.06 17.10 -28.13
CA ARG A 87 1.20 17.06 -27.37
C ARG A 87 1.36 15.80 -26.52
N GLY A 88 0.27 15.31 -25.94
CA GLY A 88 0.27 14.03 -25.20
C GLY A 88 0.64 12.86 -26.09
N GLN A 89 0.25 12.92 -27.37
CA GLN A 89 0.63 11.94 -28.38
C GLN A 89 2.09 11.98 -28.77
N LEU A 90 2.69 13.17 -28.84
CA LEU A 90 4.11 13.28 -29.16
C LEU A 90 4.97 12.58 -28.09
N LEU A 91 4.60 12.72 -26.81
CA LEU A 91 5.32 12.12 -25.70
C LEU A 91 5.09 10.59 -25.59
N SER A 92 3.94 10.09 -25.98
CA SER A 92 3.67 8.65 -25.99
C SER A 92 3.97 8.00 -27.33
N HIS A 93 3.74 8.67 -28.46
CA HIS A 93 3.87 8.12 -29.79
C HIS A 93 5.31 8.04 -30.28
N VAL A 94 6.16 9.04 -30.01
CA VAL A 94 7.52 9.07 -30.58
C VAL A 94 8.39 7.94 -30.03
N PRO A 95 8.46 7.71 -28.70
CA PRO A 95 9.18 6.55 -28.16
C PRO A 95 8.68 5.23 -28.73
N ILE A 96 7.38 5.10 -28.92
CA ILE A 96 6.71 3.89 -29.38
C ILE A 96 6.92 3.65 -30.87
N GLN A 97 6.89 4.69 -31.70
CA GLN A 97 7.24 4.55 -33.13
C GLN A 97 8.70 4.16 -33.32
N ILE A 98 9.61 4.69 -32.48
CA ILE A 98 11.01 4.29 -32.49
C ILE A 98 11.13 2.80 -32.13
N MET A 99 10.42 2.34 -31.10
CA MET A 99 10.42 0.94 -30.68
C MET A 99 9.79 0.01 -31.73
N ARG A 100 8.70 0.43 -32.40
CA ARG A 100 8.10 -0.32 -33.53
C ARG A 100 9.06 -0.48 -34.71
N ALA A 101 9.86 0.53 -34.99
CA ALA A 101 10.84 0.47 -36.08
C ALA A 101 11.96 -0.53 -35.78
N ILE A 102 12.20 -0.84 -34.51
CA ILE A 102 13.26 -1.75 -34.06
C ILE A 102 12.76 -3.21 -34.00
N ASP A 103 11.53 -3.46 -33.48
CA ASP A 103 11.10 -4.80 -33.05
C ASP A 103 9.94 -5.44 -33.84
N GLY A 104 9.37 -4.79 -34.83
CA GLY A 104 8.28 -5.40 -35.66
C GLY A 104 6.89 -5.29 -35.04
N PRO A 105 5.99 -6.26 -35.24
CA PRO A 105 4.60 -6.16 -34.80
C PRO A 105 4.45 -6.10 -33.30
N MET A 106 3.53 -5.24 -32.84
CA MET A 106 3.23 -5.05 -31.41
C MET A 106 2.71 -6.33 -30.78
N GLN A 107 3.40 -6.76 -29.76
CA GLN A 107 3.00 -7.85 -28.89
C GLN A 107 2.40 -7.28 -27.59
N ASN A 108 1.62 -8.09 -26.89
CA ASN A 108 1.17 -7.77 -25.54
C ASN A 108 2.34 -7.62 -24.55
N GLU A 109 3.51 -8.07 -24.94
CA GLU A 109 4.78 -7.95 -24.21
C GLU A 109 5.88 -7.55 -25.18
N MET A 110 6.75 -6.65 -24.73
CA MET A 110 7.98 -6.32 -25.43
C MET A 110 9.13 -7.09 -24.78
N GLU A 111 9.94 -7.76 -25.60
CA GLU A 111 11.16 -8.44 -25.14
C GLU A 111 12.38 -7.86 -25.86
N ILE A 112 13.40 -7.54 -25.10
CA ILE A 112 14.74 -7.22 -25.59
C ILE A 112 15.76 -8.12 -24.89
N ARG A 113 16.97 -8.22 -25.46
CA ARG A 113 18.03 -9.04 -24.86
C ARG A 113 19.25 -8.23 -24.53
N TRP A 114 19.80 -8.48 -23.36
CA TRP A 114 21.08 -7.96 -22.89
C TRP A 114 22.00 -9.15 -22.56
N GLY A 115 22.88 -9.50 -23.51
CA GLY A 115 23.64 -10.73 -23.43
C GLY A 115 22.71 -11.97 -23.43
N LYS A 116 22.82 -12.80 -22.40
CA LYS A 116 21.90 -13.96 -22.19
C LYS A 116 20.60 -13.59 -21.47
N THR A 117 20.56 -12.42 -20.82
CA THR A 117 19.43 -12.00 -19.98
C THR A 117 18.31 -11.48 -20.86
N ARG A 118 17.09 -11.97 -20.64
CA ARG A 118 15.87 -11.46 -21.25
C ARG A 118 15.37 -10.27 -20.47
N ILE A 119 15.00 -9.18 -21.15
CA ILE A 119 14.29 -8.04 -20.54
C ILE A 119 12.89 -8.03 -21.10
N VAL A 120 11.89 -8.17 -20.22
CA VAL A 120 10.48 -8.30 -20.60
C VAL A 120 9.68 -7.17 -19.97
N TYR A 121 8.90 -6.49 -20.80
CA TYR A 121 7.98 -5.44 -20.38
C TYR A 121 6.58 -6.03 -20.31
N MET A 122 5.94 -5.98 -19.14
CA MET A 122 4.62 -6.55 -18.88
C MET A 122 3.59 -5.46 -18.59
N ASN A 123 2.33 -5.75 -18.86
CA ASN A 123 1.23 -4.82 -18.61
C ASN A 123 1.09 -4.55 -17.11
N HIS A 124 0.97 -3.29 -16.73
CA HIS A 124 0.92 -2.83 -15.34
C HIS A 124 -0.23 -3.47 -14.55
N HIS A 125 -1.46 -3.38 -15.05
CA HIS A 125 -2.61 -3.98 -14.37
C HIS A 125 -2.57 -5.52 -14.30
N GLU A 126 -1.93 -6.18 -15.26
CA GLU A 126 -1.70 -7.62 -15.18
C GLU A 126 -0.69 -7.97 -14.07
N CYS A 127 0.31 -7.11 -13.85
CA CYS A 127 1.24 -7.26 -12.72
C CYS A 127 0.56 -6.99 -11.37
N HIS A 128 -0.36 -6.02 -11.27
CA HIS A 128 -1.23 -5.88 -10.10
C HIS A 128 -2.09 -7.11 -9.85
N ALA A 129 -2.70 -7.65 -10.89
CA ALA A 129 -3.50 -8.88 -10.81
C ALA A 129 -2.65 -10.07 -10.32
N ALA A 130 -1.42 -10.18 -10.82
CA ALA A 130 -0.47 -11.22 -10.41
C ALA A 130 -0.01 -11.08 -8.96
N ASN A 131 0.27 -9.85 -8.51
CA ASN A 131 0.58 -9.58 -7.10
C ASN A 131 -0.56 -10.04 -6.18
N GLY A 132 -1.79 -9.67 -6.50
CA GLY A 132 -2.94 -10.10 -5.70
C GLY A 132 -3.16 -11.61 -5.77
N PHE A 133 -3.22 -12.19 -6.97
CA PHE A 133 -3.62 -13.59 -7.16
C PHE A 133 -2.56 -14.58 -6.70
N PHE A 134 -1.31 -14.42 -7.11
CA PHE A 134 -0.27 -15.39 -6.75
C PHE A 134 0.16 -15.31 -5.28
N MET A 135 -0.14 -14.20 -4.59
CA MET A 135 0.05 -14.04 -3.15
C MET A 135 -1.16 -14.45 -2.31
N SER A 136 -2.28 -14.81 -2.95
CA SER A 136 -3.50 -15.23 -2.26
C SER A 136 -3.50 -16.74 -1.94
N PRO A 137 -4.32 -17.18 -0.97
CA PRO A 137 -4.48 -18.60 -0.64
C PRO A 137 -5.37 -19.36 -1.65
N PHE A 138 -5.77 -18.73 -2.76
CA PHE A 138 -6.78 -19.28 -3.68
C PHE A 138 -6.16 -19.98 -4.87
N GLU A 139 -6.60 -21.22 -5.19
CA GLU A 139 -6.27 -21.92 -6.43
C GLU A 139 -6.94 -21.25 -7.65
N GLU A 140 -8.16 -20.73 -7.43
CA GLU A 140 -8.89 -19.91 -8.40
C GLU A 140 -9.61 -18.76 -7.71
N ALA A 141 -9.63 -17.60 -8.34
CA ALA A 141 -10.30 -16.42 -7.85
C ALA A 141 -10.63 -15.45 -8.98
N ASP A 142 -11.72 -14.71 -8.82
CA ASP A 142 -11.95 -13.52 -9.63
C ASP A 142 -10.99 -12.41 -9.22
N ILE A 143 -10.60 -11.58 -10.16
CA ILE A 143 -9.61 -10.53 -9.97
C ILE A 143 -10.18 -9.18 -10.38
N LEU A 144 -10.10 -8.22 -9.46
CA LEU A 144 -10.38 -6.82 -9.70
C LEU A 144 -9.13 -5.99 -9.35
N THR A 145 -8.56 -5.30 -10.33
CA THR A 145 -7.57 -4.27 -10.01
C THR A 145 -8.18 -2.88 -10.22
N ILE A 146 -7.90 -1.95 -9.31
CA ILE A 146 -8.38 -0.56 -9.35
C ILE A 146 -7.20 0.35 -9.00
N ASP A 147 -6.84 1.20 -9.96
CA ASP A 147 -5.68 2.05 -9.79
C ASP A 147 -5.93 3.49 -10.28
N GLY A 148 -4.95 4.37 -10.12
CA GLY A 148 -4.93 5.67 -10.76
C GLY A 148 -4.95 5.50 -12.27
N HIS A 149 -3.90 4.89 -12.81
CA HIS A 149 -3.82 4.44 -14.20
C HIS A 149 -2.60 3.54 -14.39
N GLY A 150 -2.73 2.55 -15.28
CA GLY A 150 -1.60 1.87 -15.91
C GLY A 150 -1.25 2.55 -17.23
N GLU A 151 -0.88 1.78 -18.23
CA GLU A 151 -0.58 2.32 -19.56
C GLU A 151 -1.81 2.97 -20.19
N ASP A 152 -2.94 2.27 -20.20
CA ASP A 152 -4.23 2.71 -20.73
C ASP A 152 -5.42 2.28 -19.86
N GLU A 153 -5.19 1.42 -18.88
CA GLU A 153 -6.21 0.87 -18.00
C GLU A 153 -6.23 1.59 -16.64
N THR A 154 -7.40 1.61 -16.03
CA THR A 154 -7.63 2.08 -14.66
C THR A 154 -8.29 1.01 -13.80
N CYS A 155 -8.97 0.04 -14.45
CA CYS A 155 -9.47 -1.17 -13.84
C CYS A 155 -9.24 -2.37 -14.76
N PHE A 156 -8.96 -3.52 -14.16
CA PHE A 156 -8.87 -4.80 -14.83
C PHE A 156 -9.89 -5.74 -14.17
N PHE A 157 -10.67 -6.42 -15.00
CA PHE A 157 -11.58 -7.48 -14.60
C PHE A 157 -11.14 -8.78 -15.23
N GLY A 158 -10.98 -9.81 -14.43
CA GLY A 158 -10.58 -11.12 -14.92
C GLY A 158 -10.62 -12.16 -13.83
N TYR A 159 -9.89 -13.24 -14.06
CA TYR A 159 -9.73 -14.30 -13.06
C TYR A 159 -8.36 -14.96 -13.18
N GLY A 160 -7.94 -15.55 -12.07
CA GLY A 160 -6.78 -16.42 -11.98
C GLY A 160 -7.19 -17.86 -11.75
N LYS A 161 -6.51 -18.80 -12.42
CA LYS A 161 -6.68 -20.24 -12.20
C LYS A 161 -5.36 -20.96 -12.45
N GLY A 162 -4.87 -21.69 -11.46
CA GLY A 162 -3.55 -22.31 -11.53
C GLY A 162 -2.46 -21.27 -11.85
N ASN A 163 -1.70 -21.46 -12.92
CA ASN A 163 -0.63 -20.56 -13.36
C ASN A 163 -1.09 -19.39 -14.24
N ALA A 164 -2.38 -19.33 -14.60
CA ALA A 164 -2.87 -18.41 -15.61
C ALA A 164 -3.73 -17.30 -15.00
N ILE A 165 -3.54 -16.10 -15.52
CA ILE A 165 -4.43 -14.95 -15.31
C ILE A 165 -5.07 -14.64 -16.66
N THR A 166 -6.39 -14.48 -16.66
CA THR A 166 -7.18 -14.17 -17.87
C THR A 166 -7.92 -12.86 -17.67
N GLN A 167 -7.62 -11.87 -18.48
CA GLN A 167 -8.39 -10.63 -18.56
C GLN A 167 -9.68 -10.85 -19.34
N LYS A 168 -10.80 -10.29 -18.88
CA LYS A 168 -12.11 -10.32 -19.52
C LYS A 168 -12.58 -8.97 -20.02
N SER A 169 -12.38 -7.94 -19.22
CA SER A 169 -12.73 -6.57 -19.55
C SER A 169 -11.88 -5.59 -18.74
N ASN A 170 -12.01 -4.32 -19.03
CA ASN A 170 -11.30 -3.24 -18.35
C ASN A 170 -12.12 -1.94 -18.36
N VAL A 171 -11.70 -0.99 -17.55
CA VAL A 171 -12.04 0.43 -17.72
C VAL A 171 -10.78 1.15 -18.16
N ILE A 172 -10.93 2.04 -19.14
CA ILE A 172 -9.80 2.74 -19.75
C ILE A 172 -9.72 4.18 -19.22
N TYR A 173 -8.49 4.65 -19.07
CA TYR A 173 -8.19 6.04 -18.82
C TYR A 173 -8.86 6.94 -19.90
N PRO A 174 -9.49 8.08 -19.56
CA PRO A 174 -9.37 8.81 -18.30
C PRO A 174 -10.43 8.48 -17.23
N HIS A 175 -11.29 7.51 -17.45
CA HIS A 175 -12.26 7.09 -16.45
C HIS A 175 -11.53 6.31 -15.34
N SER A 176 -11.24 6.96 -14.21
CA SER A 176 -10.47 6.40 -13.11
C SER A 176 -11.10 6.74 -11.76
N VAL A 177 -11.39 5.70 -10.98
CA VAL A 177 -11.83 5.83 -9.58
C VAL A 177 -10.69 6.30 -8.69
N GLY A 178 -9.44 5.89 -8.98
CA GLY A 178 -8.27 6.37 -8.25
C GLY A 178 -8.06 7.87 -8.44
N LEU A 179 -8.09 8.37 -9.69
CA LEU A 179 -7.94 9.80 -9.98
C LEU A 179 -9.19 10.63 -9.59
N PHE A 180 -10.38 10.02 -9.59
CA PHE A 180 -11.55 10.61 -8.95
C PHE A 180 -11.30 10.88 -7.46
N TYR A 181 -10.76 9.91 -6.74
CA TYR A 181 -10.35 10.06 -5.34
C TYR A 181 -9.26 11.11 -5.19
N GLY A 182 -8.23 11.08 -6.05
CA GLY A 182 -7.17 12.08 -6.13
C GLY A 182 -7.68 13.50 -6.36
N THR A 183 -8.73 13.67 -7.15
CA THR A 183 -9.37 14.98 -7.38
C THR A 183 -9.93 15.57 -6.09
N PHE A 184 -10.60 14.77 -5.27
CA PHE A 184 -11.08 15.23 -3.96
C PHE A 184 -9.95 15.37 -2.94
N THR A 185 -8.87 14.64 -3.11
CA THR A 185 -7.63 14.83 -2.32
C THR A 185 -7.07 16.24 -2.57
N ASP A 186 -6.94 16.64 -3.83
CA ASP A 186 -6.55 18.01 -4.21
C ASP A 186 -7.56 19.07 -3.71
N TYR A 187 -8.85 18.84 -3.92
CA TYR A 187 -9.92 19.75 -3.50
C TYR A 187 -9.89 20.04 -1.99
N LEU A 188 -9.52 19.06 -1.19
CA LEU A 188 -9.37 19.18 0.27
C LEU A 188 -7.98 19.70 0.69
N GLY A 189 -7.15 20.18 -0.26
CA GLY A 189 -5.86 20.83 -0.02
C GLY A 189 -4.73 19.88 0.35
N PHE A 190 -4.81 18.63 -0.08
CA PHE A 190 -3.78 17.62 0.02
C PHE A 190 -3.08 17.37 -1.33
N THR A 191 -2.05 16.56 -1.33
CA THR A 191 -1.31 16.23 -2.55
C THR A 191 -1.90 14.96 -3.17
N PRO A 192 -2.47 15.03 -4.38
CA PRO A 192 -2.91 13.84 -5.12
C PRO A 192 -1.77 12.83 -5.33
N ASP A 193 -2.13 11.57 -5.48
CA ASP A 193 -1.22 10.41 -5.62
C ASP A 193 -0.32 10.16 -4.40
N VAL A 194 -0.50 10.94 -3.30
CA VAL A 194 0.32 10.87 -2.08
C VAL A 194 -0.52 10.79 -0.81
N ASP A 195 -1.61 11.54 -0.74
CA ASP A 195 -2.34 11.87 0.50
C ASP A 195 -3.77 11.32 0.55
N GLU A 196 -4.23 10.47 -0.37
CA GLU A 196 -5.58 9.89 -0.44
C GLU A 196 -6.01 9.27 0.89
N TRP A 197 -5.09 8.62 1.57
CA TRP A 197 -5.31 8.03 2.89
C TRP A 197 -5.65 9.07 3.97
N LYS A 198 -5.34 10.36 3.80
CA LYS A 198 -5.77 11.45 4.70
C LYS A 198 -7.25 11.74 4.51
N VAL A 199 -7.73 11.75 3.25
CA VAL A 199 -9.15 11.93 2.94
C VAL A 199 -9.96 10.73 3.45
N MET A 200 -9.43 9.51 3.31
CA MET A 200 -10.01 8.33 3.94
C MET A 200 -10.12 8.48 5.48
N ALA A 201 -9.13 9.08 6.14
CA ALA A 201 -9.20 9.34 7.57
C ALA A 201 -10.21 10.44 7.93
N LEU A 202 -10.34 11.48 7.09
CA LEU A 202 -11.34 12.54 7.28
C LEU A 202 -12.78 12.03 7.15
N SER A 203 -13.01 11.03 6.30
CA SER A 203 -14.36 10.50 6.05
C SER A 203 -15.02 9.91 7.30
N SER A 204 -14.23 9.47 8.30
CA SER A 204 -14.74 8.94 9.57
C SER A 204 -15.47 9.98 10.43
N PHE A 205 -15.31 11.27 10.15
CA PHE A 205 -16.01 12.36 10.84
C PHE A 205 -17.40 12.66 10.28
N ALA A 206 -17.79 12.08 9.13
CA ALA A 206 -19.07 12.36 8.47
C ALA A 206 -19.64 11.07 7.83
N LEU A 207 -20.07 10.14 8.69
CA LEU A 207 -20.56 8.81 8.26
C LEU A 207 -21.94 8.87 7.61
N GLU A 208 -22.79 9.77 8.08
CA GLU A 208 -24.16 9.90 7.59
C GLU A 208 -24.23 10.62 6.22
N LYS A 209 -25.25 10.25 5.42
CA LYS A 209 -25.53 10.92 4.15
C LYS A 209 -25.76 12.41 4.39
N ASN A 210 -25.18 13.25 3.51
CA ASN A 210 -25.25 14.70 3.60
C ASN A 210 -25.51 15.34 2.24
N GLU A 211 -25.53 16.67 2.17
CA GLU A 211 -25.84 17.46 0.97
C GLU A 211 -24.89 17.25 -0.21
N PHE A 212 -23.68 16.72 0.03
CA PHE A 212 -22.67 16.48 -1.02
C PHE A 212 -22.80 15.11 -1.68
N ASP A 213 -23.51 14.15 -1.09
CA ASP A 213 -23.62 12.78 -1.64
C ASP A 213 -24.20 12.79 -3.06
N ASP A 214 -25.34 13.45 -3.27
CA ASP A 214 -25.98 13.45 -4.57
C ASP A 214 -25.17 14.26 -5.61
N LYS A 215 -24.51 15.34 -5.18
CA LYS A 215 -23.61 16.14 -6.03
C LYS A 215 -22.41 15.31 -6.50
N ILE A 216 -21.73 14.62 -5.59
CA ILE A 216 -20.56 13.81 -5.90
C ILE A 216 -20.97 12.57 -6.69
N ARG A 217 -22.11 11.95 -6.34
CA ARG A 217 -22.64 10.79 -7.06
C ARG A 217 -22.98 11.11 -8.52
N SER A 218 -23.44 12.33 -8.83
CA SER A 218 -23.75 12.78 -10.20
C SER A 218 -22.53 12.84 -11.13
N LEU A 219 -21.31 12.81 -10.60
CA LEU A 219 -20.07 12.82 -11.38
C LEU A 219 -19.72 11.44 -11.98
N ILE A 220 -20.37 10.37 -11.51
CA ILE A 220 -20.10 9.00 -11.92
C ILE A 220 -21.38 8.36 -12.46
N ASN A 221 -21.29 7.85 -13.68
CA ASN A 221 -22.30 7.00 -14.29
C ASN A 221 -21.86 5.53 -14.23
N LEU A 222 -22.56 4.70 -13.46
CA LEU A 222 -22.31 3.27 -13.38
C LEU A 222 -22.90 2.57 -14.62
N THR A 223 -22.07 1.83 -15.34
CA THR A 223 -22.45 1.14 -16.58
C THR A 223 -22.44 -0.39 -16.40
N GLU A 224 -22.98 -1.13 -17.36
CA GLU A 224 -22.96 -2.61 -17.30
C GLU A 224 -21.55 -3.21 -17.33
N THR A 225 -20.57 -2.47 -17.82
CA THR A 225 -19.19 -2.95 -18.02
C THR A 225 -18.16 -2.22 -17.15
N GLY A 226 -18.58 -1.27 -16.32
CA GLY A 226 -17.69 -0.47 -15.48
C GLY A 226 -18.37 0.81 -15.00
N PHE A 227 -17.77 1.94 -15.28
CA PHE A 227 -18.28 3.27 -14.98
C PHE A 227 -17.70 4.30 -15.97
N GLU A 228 -18.35 5.43 -16.05
CA GLU A 228 -17.88 6.61 -16.77
C GLU A 228 -17.94 7.83 -15.85
N LEU A 229 -16.91 8.68 -15.89
CA LEU A 229 -16.92 9.97 -15.22
C LEU A 229 -17.42 11.06 -16.17
N ASP A 230 -18.15 12.04 -15.67
CA ASP A 230 -18.37 13.28 -16.41
C ASP A 230 -17.09 14.11 -16.41
N LEU A 231 -16.28 13.90 -17.44
CA LEU A 231 -14.95 14.47 -17.57
C LEU A 231 -14.93 15.99 -17.62
N THR A 232 -16.08 16.65 -17.78
CA THR A 232 -16.15 18.12 -17.78
C THR A 232 -15.88 18.76 -16.43
N TYR A 233 -15.85 17.96 -15.35
CA TYR A 233 -15.56 18.41 -13.99
C TYR A 233 -14.11 18.19 -13.56
N PHE A 234 -13.28 17.54 -14.40
CA PHE A 234 -11.92 17.10 -14.07
C PHE A 234 -10.89 17.68 -15.02
N ASP A 235 -9.69 17.94 -14.53
CA ASP A 235 -8.54 18.44 -15.30
C ASP A 235 -7.30 17.55 -15.22
N TYR A 236 -7.29 16.46 -14.43
CA TYR A 236 -6.11 15.60 -14.23
C TYR A 236 -5.59 14.96 -15.53
N PHE A 237 -6.43 14.81 -16.55
CA PHE A 237 -6.08 14.28 -17.86
C PHE A 237 -5.67 15.38 -18.86
N SER A 238 -5.71 16.64 -18.46
CA SER A 238 -5.32 17.77 -19.31
C SER A 238 -3.81 17.89 -19.38
N PHE A 239 -3.24 17.86 -20.60
CA PHE A 239 -1.80 17.94 -20.79
C PHE A 239 -1.19 19.26 -20.35
N ASP A 240 -1.95 20.33 -20.35
CA ASP A 240 -1.47 21.68 -19.95
C ASP A 240 -1.16 21.79 -18.46
N ARG A 241 -1.20 20.65 -17.72
CA ARG A 241 -0.92 20.59 -16.29
C ARG A 241 -1.48 21.79 -15.55
N ARG A 242 -2.80 21.94 -15.64
CA ARG A 242 -3.48 22.86 -14.75
C ARG A 242 -3.08 22.53 -13.32
N PRO A 243 -2.93 23.52 -12.44
CA PRO A 243 -2.38 23.30 -11.11
C PRO A 243 -3.22 22.35 -10.26
N HIS A 244 -4.43 21.99 -10.72
CA HIS A 244 -5.40 21.20 -9.99
C HIS A 244 -6.00 20.07 -10.82
N PHE A 245 -6.38 18.98 -10.15
CA PHE A 245 -7.07 17.83 -10.73
C PHE A 245 -8.55 18.13 -11.05
N TYR A 246 -9.12 19.17 -10.47
CA TYR A 246 -10.51 19.58 -10.66
C TYR A 246 -10.65 20.80 -11.59
N HIS A 247 -11.74 20.79 -12.37
CA HIS A 247 -12.16 21.93 -13.17
C HIS A 247 -13.02 22.90 -12.32
N GLU A 248 -13.13 24.18 -12.72
CA GLU A 248 -13.96 25.19 -12.06
C GLU A 248 -15.45 24.77 -11.95
N LYS A 249 -15.96 23.97 -12.89
CA LYS A 249 -17.31 23.41 -12.81
C LYS A 249 -17.52 22.56 -11.55
N LEU A 250 -16.49 21.84 -11.07
CA LEU A 250 -16.58 21.07 -9.83
C LEU A 250 -16.74 22.01 -8.63
N VAL A 251 -16.02 23.12 -8.60
CA VAL A 251 -16.14 24.13 -7.54
C VAL A 251 -17.56 24.67 -7.48
N ASN A 252 -18.14 25.00 -8.66
CA ASN A 252 -19.50 25.49 -8.75
C ASN A 252 -20.55 24.44 -8.33
N LEU A 253 -20.35 23.17 -8.67
CA LEU A 253 -21.23 22.06 -8.26
C LEU A 253 -21.20 21.84 -6.74
N ILE A 254 -20.02 21.78 -6.16
CA ILE A 254 -19.85 21.59 -4.71
C ILE A 254 -20.39 22.80 -3.95
N GLY A 255 -20.10 24.03 -4.43
CA GLY A 255 -20.66 25.28 -3.90
C GLY A 255 -19.88 25.86 -2.71
N ILE A 256 -18.72 25.29 -2.37
CA ILE A 256 -17.75 25.86 -1.43
C ILE A 256 -16.37 25.88 -2.08
N PRO A 257 -15.49 26.84 -1.73
CA PRO A 257 -14.17 26.89 -2.34
C PRO A 257 -13.29 25.70 -1.91
N PRO A 258 -12.35 25.26 -2.77
CA PRO A 258 -11.36 24.26 -2.39
C PRO A 258 -10.53 24.75 -1.20
N ARG A 259 -10.22 23.82 -0.27
CA ARG A 259 -9.41 24.12 0.90
C ARG A 259 -7.95 24.34 0.51
N LYS A 260 -7.31 25.37 1.03
CA LYS A 260 -5.85 25.55 0.89
C LYS A 260 -5.11 24.72 1.94
N LYS A 261 -3.88 24.31 1.62
CA LYS A 261 -3.07 23.38 2.43
C LYS A 261 -3.00 23.71 3.93
N ASN A 262 -2.97 25.00 4.31
CA ASN A 262 -2.80 25.43 5.70
C ASN A 262 -4.09 25.93 6.35
N ASP A 263 -5.22 25.93 5.62
CA ASP A 263 -6.49 26.36 6.19
C ASP A 263 -7.00 25.32 7.23
N PRO A 264 -7.74 25.74 8.25
CA PRO A 264 -8.38 24.83 9.19
C PRO A 264 -9.44 23.99 8.46
N PHE A 265 -9.70 22.78 8.98
CA PHE A 265 -10.83 21.97 8.52
C PHE A 265 -12.14 22.52 9.09
N THR A 266 -13.19 22.43 8.32
CA THR A 266 -14.58 22.75 8.71
C THR A 266 -15.45 21.50 8.56
N ASP A 267 -16.66 21.51 9.13
CA ASP A 267 -17.62 20.42 9.02
C ASP A 267 -17.96 20.11 7.54
N GLN A 268 -17.95 21.11 6.67
CA GLN A 268 -18.15 20.92 5.24
C GLN A 268 -17.02 20.10 4.58
N HIS A 269 -15.77 20.29 5.00
CA HIS A 269 -14.64 19.48 4.50
C HIS A 269 -14.77 18.01 4.93
N PHE A 270 -15.19 17.76 6.17
CA PHE A 270 -15.49 16.40 6.64
C PHE A 270 -16.68 15.81 5.87
N ALA A 271 -17.73 16.59 5.65
CA ALA A 271 -18.91 16.17 4.89
C ALA A 271 -18.57 15.78 3.46
N ILE A 272 -17.72 16.55 2.76
CA ILE A 272 -17.22 16.21 1.41
C ILE A 272 -16.42 14.91 1.44
N ALA A 273 -15.50 14.76 2.38
CA ALA A 273 -14.70 13.54 2.51
C ALA A 273 -15.58 12.30 2.76
N GLY A 274 -16.60 12.42 3.62
CA GLY A 274 -17.56 11.36 3.90
C GLY A 274 -18.41 11.00 2.68
N ALA A 275 -18.95 11.99 1.98
CA ALA A 275 -19.74 11.77 0.77
C ALA A 275 -18.91 11.12 -0.34
N MET A 276 -17.68 11.60 -0.58
CA MET A 276 -16.76 11.01 -1.54
C MET A 276 -16.42 9.55 -1.20
N GLN A 277 -16.13 9.23 0.05
CA GLN A 277 -15.85 7.86 0.48
C GLN A 277 -17.07 6.94 0.27
N ARG A 278 -18.30 7.39 0.52
CA ARG A 278 -19.52 6.61 0.26
C ARG A 278 -19.73 6.34 -1.24
N VAL A 279 -19.52 7.36 -2.08
CA VAL A 279 -19.60 7.21 -3.54
C VAL A 279 -18.51 6.27 -4.06
N PHE A 280 -17.30 6.34 -3.50
CA PHE A 280 -16.23 5.39 -3.79
C PHE A 280 -16.64 3.96 -3.43
N VAL A 281 -17.17 3.73 -2.22
CA VAL A 281 -17.63 2.42 -1.75
C VAL A 281 -18.74 1.86 -2.67
N GLU A 282 -19.73 2.68 -3.03
CA GLU A 282 -20.80 2.31 -3.96
C GLU A 282 -20.23 1.89 -5.33
N THR A 283 -19.30 2.68 -5.86
CA THR A 283 -18.66 2.41 -7.15
C THR A 283 -17.87 1.12 -7.11
N VAL A 284 -17.02 0.91 -6.11
CA VAL A 284 -16.20 -0.32 -6.03
C VAL A 284 -17.08 -1.55 -5.77
N LYS A 285 -18.17 -1.43 -4.99
CA LYS A 285 -19.15 -2.50 -4.86
C LYS A 285 -19.77 -2.89 -6.21
N HIS A 286 -20.13 -1.90 -7.03
CA HIS A 286 -20.59 -2.16 -8.40
C HIS A 286 -19.54 -2.87 -9.25
N LEU A 287 -18.27 -2.44 -9.19
CA LEU A 287 -17.17 -3.11 -9.92
C LEU A 287 -16.97 -4.56 -9.46
N LEU A 288 -17.16 -4.87 -8.19
CA LEU A 288 -17.13 -6.25 -7.68
C LEU A 288 -18.26 -7.10 -8.28
N THR A 289 -19.45 -6.54 -8.50
CA THR A 289 -20.55 -7.29 -9.16
C THR A 289 -20.22 -7.58 -10.62
N ILE A 290 -19.53 -6.67 -11.30
CA ILE A 290 -19.04 -6.88 -12.68
C ILE A 290 -17.93 -7.94 -12.68
N ALA A 291 -16.99 -7.88 -11.74
CA ALA A 291 -15.93 -8.89 -11.59
C ALA A 291 -16.54 -10.29 -11.40
N LYS A 292 -17.56 -10.43 -10.54
CA LYS A 292 -18.29 -11.69 -10.33
C LYS A 292 -18.98 -12.19 -11.60
N LYS A 293 -19.64 -11.30 -12.35
CA LYS A 293 -20.32 -11.63 -13.62
C LYS A 293 -19.34 -12.09 -14.69
N ASN A 294 -18.16 -11.48 -14.75
CA ASN A 294 -17.13 -11.74 -15.75
C ASN A 294 -16.07 -12.75 -15.29
N GLY A 295 -16.19 -13.27 -14.08
CA GLY A 295 -15.23 -14.15 -13.45
C GLY A 295 -15.29 -15.60 -13.90
N CYS A 296 -14.67 -16.49 -13.14
CA CYS A 296 -14.66 -17.93 -13.38
C CYS A 296 -15.75 -18.70 -12.58
N GLY A 297 -16.64 -17.98 -11.90
CA GLY A 297 -17.67 -18.57 -11.02
C GLY A 297 -17.16 -18.90 -9.62
N SER A 298 -15.97 -18.44 -9.26
CA SER A 298 -15.41 -18.61 -7.91
C SER A 298 -16.16 -17.75 -6.89
N ASP A 299 -16.17 -18.19 -5.64
CA ASP A 299 -16.63 -17.38 -4.50
C ASP A 299 -15.46 -16.59 -3.84
N ASN A 300 -14.28 -16.66 -4.45
CA ASN A 300 -13.09 -15.96 -4.02
C ASN A 300 -12.83 -14.74 -4.91
N VAL A 301 -12.44 -13.62 -4.31
CA VAL A 301 -11.98 -12.43 -5.03
C VAL A 301 -10.63 -11.96 -4.53
N VAL A 302 -9.83 -11.48 -5.46
CA VAL A 302 -8.57 -10.77 -5.20
C VAL A 302 -8.72 -9.34 -5.65
N ILE A 303 -8.33 -8.40 -4.79
CA ILE A 303 -8.38 -6.96 -5.09
C ILE A 303 -6.96 -6.39 -4.98
N SER A 304 -6.53 -5.63 -6.01
CA SER A 304 -5.20 -5.03 -6.10
C SER A 304 -5.27 -3.66 -6.81
N GLY A 305 -4.15 -2.96 -6.96
CA GLY A 305 -4.06 -1.58 -7.42
C GLY A 305 -4.07 -0.59 -6.25
N GLY A 306 -3.68 0.68 -6.48
CA GLY A 306 -3.57 1.70 -5.45
C GLY A 306 -4.85 1.93 -4.64
N ALA A 307 -6.02 1.83 -5.29
CA ALA A 307 -7.31 1.96 -4.62
C ALA A 307 -7.60 0.82 -3.61
N ALA A 308 -6.95 -0.34 -3.74
CA ALA A 308 -7.04 -1.42 -2.76
C ALA A 308 -6.33 -1.10 -1.43
N MET A 309 -5.60 0.02 -1.35
CA MET A 309 -5.10 0.58 -0.09
C MET A 309 -6.20 1.22 0.78
N ASN A 310 -7.44 1.37 0.25
CA ASN A 310 -8.57 1.90 1.00
C ASN A 310 -9.05 0.88 2.04
N SER A 311 -8.45 0.92 3.22
CA SER A 311 -8.72 -0.02 4.31
C SER A 311 -10.14 0.11 4.90
N VAL A 312 -10.81 1.25 4.72
CA VAL A 312 -12.23 1.43 5.09
C VAL A 312 -13.12 0.58 4.18
N PHE A 313 -12.93 0.66 2.86
CA PHE A 313 -13.63 -0.22 1.93
C PHE A 313 -13.32 -1.70 2.18
N ASN A 314 -12.05 -2.02 2.38
CA ASN A 314 -11.60 -3.39 2.61
C ASN A 314 -12.23 -4.03 3.87
N GLY A 315 -12.48 -3.23 4.91
CA GLY A 315 -13.19 -3.67 6.11
C GLY A 315 -14.65 -4.07 5.86
N LEU A 316 -15.27 -3.52 4.81
CA LEU A 316 -16.66 -3.82 4.44
C LEU A 316 -16.80 -5.10 3.60
N LEU A 317 -15.72 -5.62 3.00
CA LEU A 317 -15.77 -6.72 2.03
C LEU A 317 -16.49 -7.96 2.53
N ASP A 318 -16.32 -8.30 3.81
CA ASP A 318 -16.96 -9.47 4.42
C ASP A 318 -18.49 -9.31 4.60
N ASN A 319 -19.01 -8.08 4.44
CA ASN A 319 -20.42 -7.71 4.63
C ASN A 319 -21.11 -7.23 3.33
N LEU A 320 -20.43 -7.29 2.18
CA LEU A 320 -21.00 -6.81 0.90
C LEU A 320 -21.89 -7.83 0.18
N ASP A 321 -21.92 -9.09 0.62
CA ASP A 321 -22.69 -10.21 0.04
C ASP A 321 -22.40 -10.44 -1.47
N VAL A 322 -21.21 -10.07 -1.95
CA VAL A 322 -20.79 -10.31 -3.34
C VAL A 322 -19.90 -11.55 -3.44
N TYR A 323 -18.92 -11.69 -2.53
CA TYR A 323 -17.99 -12.81 -2.46
C TYR A 323 -17.90 -13.36 -1.05
N GLY A 324 -17.78 -14.68 -0.92
CA GLY A 324 -17.58 -15.33 0.37
C GLY A 324 -16.18 -15.12 0.94
N ASN A 325 -15.16 -15.01 0.07
CA ASN A 325 -13.78 -14.81 0.48
C ASN A 325 -13.10 -13.72 -0.32
N SER A 326 -12.25 -12.95 0.36
CA SER A 326 -11.47 -11.87 -0.27
C SER A 326 -10.03 -11.88 0.21
N SER A 327 -9.08 -11.59 -0.70
CA SER A 327 -7.66 -11.45 -0.40
C SER A 327 -7.12 -10.13 -0.96
N ILE A 328 -6.28 -9.48 -0.17
CA ILE A 328 -5.56 -8.26 -0.53
C ILE A 328 -4.11 -8.49 -0.11
N SER A 329 -3.17 -8.31 -1.02
CA SER A 329 -1.74 -8.46 -0.72
C SER A 329 -1.25 -7.38 0.27
N SER A 330 -0.10 -7.58 0.88
CA SER A 330 0.50 -6.61 1.80
C SER A 330 0.83 -5.27 1.16
N CYS A 331 0.92 -5.24 -0.15
CA CYS A 331 1.34 -4.09 -0.94
C CYS A 331 0.59 -4.12 -2.27
N PRO A 332 -0.72 -3.79 -2.27
CA PRO A 332 -1.53 -3.86 -3.49
C PRO A 332 -1.27 -2.71 -4.45
N ASP A 333 -0.58 -1.64 -4.01
CA ASP A 333 -0.21 -0.46 -4.80
C ASP A 333 0.98 -0.71 -5.74
N ASP A 334 1.44 0.35 -6.40
CA ASP A 334 2.52 0.33 -7.39
C ASP A 334 3.83 -0.25 -6.86
N SER A 335 4.14 -0.10 -5.57
CA SER A 335 5.35 -0.71 -5.01
C SER A 335 5.30 -2.24 -5.10
N GLY A 336 4.13 -2.86 -4.97
CA GLY A 336 3.92 -4.30 -5.09
C GLY A 336 3.93 -4.85 -6.52
N VAL A 337 3.83 -3.97 -7.51
CA VAL A 337 3.83 -4.38 -8.94
C VAL A 337 5.12 -5.12 -9.33
N ALA A 338 6.26 -4.75 -8.73
CA ALA A 338 7.51 -5.48 -8.94
C ALA A 338 7.42 -6.94 -8.48
N ILE A 339 6.77 -7.21 -7.33
CA ILE A 339 6.51 -8.58 -6.87
C ILE A 339 5.60 -9.32 -7.85
N GLY A 340 4.49 -8.66 -8.26
CA GLY A 340 3.55 -9.23 -9.21
C GLY A 340 4.20 -9.56 -10.56
N ALA A 341 5.06 -8.69 -11.07
CA ALA A 341 5.80 -8.90 -12.31
C ALA A 341 6.76 -10.10 -12.23
N ALA A 342 7.49 -10.23 -11.13
CA ALA A 342 8.39 -11.36 -10.91
C ALA A 342 7.61 -12.70 -10.86
N LEU A 343 6.48 -12.73 -10.14
CA LEU A 343 5.61 -13.91 -10.04
C LEU A 343 4.95 -14.23 -11.39
N LEU A 344 4.44 -13.22 -12.10
CA LEU A 344 3.84 -13.39 -13.42
C LEU A 344 4.85 -13.99 -14.40
N ALA A 345 6.06 -13.46 -14.43
CA ALA A 345 7.14 -13.97 -15.27
C ALA A 345 7.50 -15.43 -14.92
N TRP A 346 7.58 -15.75 -13.63
CA TRP A 346 7.84 -17.11 -13.18
C TRP A 346 6.77 -18.07 -13.66
N HIS A 347 5.48 -17.75 -13.46
CA HIS A 347 4.39 -18.64 -13.87
C HIS A 347 4.21 -18.73 -15.39
N ARG A 348 4.53 -17.66 -16.13
CA ARG A 348 4.41 -17.62 -17.59
C ARG A 348 5.55 -18.33 -18.31
N TYR A 349 6.77 -18.23 -17.79
CA TYR A 349 7.98 -18.72 -18.46
C TYR A 349 8.67 -19.89 -17.74
N GLY A 350 8.37 -20.11 -16.47
CA GLY A 350 9.04 -21.12 -15.65
C GLY A 350 8.53 -22.55 -15.89
N ASN A 351 7.39 -22.74 -16.55
CA ASN A 351 6.77 -24.07 -16.84
C ASN A 351 6.62 -24.98 -15.60
N GLN A 352 6.47 -24.41 -14.41
CA GLN A 352 6.28 -25.14 -13.16
C GLN A 352 4.82 -25.02 -12.69
N PRO A 353 4.23 -26.09 -12.14
CA PRO A 353 2.90 -26.01 -11.55
C PRO A 353 2.94 -25.01 -10.36
N ARG A 354 1.88 -24.23 -10.23
CA ARG A 354 1.73 -23.34 -9.08
C ARG A 354 1.60 -24.16 -7.79
N LYS A 355 2.35 -23.77 -6.78
CA LYS A 355 2.04 -24.11 -5.39
C LYS A 355 1.27 -22.93 -4.81
N VAL A 356 0.08 -23.19 -4.32
CA VAL A 356 -0.71 -22.16 -3.64
C VAL A 356 -0.08 -21.93 -2.28
N GLU A 357 0.49 -20.76 -2.08
CA GLU A 357 1.07 -20.33 -0.82
C GLU A 357 0.50 -18.95 -0.49
N GLU A 358 -0.20 -18.84 0.63
CA GLU A 358 -0.69 -17.55 1.13
C GLU A 358 0.49 -16.68 1.55
N GLN A 359 0.44 -15.40 1.20
CA GLN A 359 1.38 -14.43 1.73
C GLN A 359 1.11 -14.23 3.23
N LEU A 360 2.00 -14.71 4.06
CA LEU A 360 1.88 -14.60 5.52
C LEU A 360 2.74 -13.46 6.10
N HIS A 361 3.69 -12.94 5.34
CA HIS A 361 4.57 -11.84 5.74
C HIS A 361 5.03 -11.02 4.54
N ASN A 362 5.67 -9.88 4.80
CA ASN A 362 6.34 -9.04 3.80
C ASN A 362 7.77 -8.63 4.23
N TYR A 363 8.43 -9.45 5.01
CA TYR A 363 9.77 -9.22 5.56
C TYR A 363 10.85 -9.58 4.55
N TRP A 364 10.89 -8.89 3.41
CA TRP A 364 11.85 -9.14 2.32
C TRP A 364 12.94 -8.08 2.19
N GLY A 365 12.87 -7.01 3.00
CA GLY A 365 13.83 -5.93 3.00
C GLY A 365 15.08 -6.20 3.83
N PRO A 366 16.00 -5.22 3.95
CA PRO A 366 17.27 -5.37 4.67
C PRO A 366 17.12 -5.82 6.13
N ALA A 367 17.96 -6.76 6.52
CA ALA A 367 18.14 -7.23 7.88
C ALA A 367 19.57 -6.98 8.35
N TYR A 368 19.76 -6.80 9.64
CA TYR A 368 21.04 -6.51 10.28
C TYR A 368 21.28 -7.50 11.42
N GLY A 369 22.50 -8.06 11.49
CA GLY A 369 22.90 -8.96 12.54
C GLY A 369 23.15 -8.24 13.87
N ASP A 370 23.06 -8.98 14.98
CA ASP A 370 23.25 -8.42 16.32
C ASP A 370 24.65 -7.79 16.49
N ASP A 371 25.70 -8.39 15.92
CA ASP A 371 27.07 -7.86 15.99
C ASP A 371 27.20 -6.55 15.18
N GLU A 372 26.59 -6.48 14.00
CA GLU A 372 26.57 -5.27 13.18
C GLU A 372 25.85 -4.10 13.91
N ILE A 373 24.78 -4.42 14.64
CA ILE A 373 24.06 -3.46 15.48
C ILE A 373 24.97 -2.98 16.63
N ARG A 374 25.62 -3.90 17.35
CA ARG A 374 26.55 -3.56 18.43
C ARG A 374 27.72 -2.69 17.93
N ASP A 375 28.29 -3.05 16.80
CA ASP A 375 29.40 -2.31 16.21
C ASP A 375 28.97 -0.91 15.75
N THR A 376 27.76 -0.78 15.22
CA THR A 376 27.19 0.53 14.87
C THR A 376 27.01 1.40 16.13
N LEU A 377 26.45 0.87 17.22
CA LEU A 377 26.30 1.60 18.48
C LEU A 377 27.66 2.04 19.06
N LYS A 378 28.66 1.14 19.08
CA LYS A 378 30.04 1.45 19.50
C LYS A 378 30.69 2.53 18.64
N LYS A 379 30.53 2.45 17.32
CA LYS A 379 31.04 3.45 16.35
C LYS A 379 30.52 4.85 16.66
N PHE A 380 29.25 4.95 17.04
CA PHE A 380 28.63 6.23 17.45
C PHE A 380 28.84 6.57 18.93
N LYS A 381 29.59 5.73 19.69
CA LYS A 381 29.84 5.92 21.12
C LYS A 381 28.56 6.01 21.95
N ILE A 382 27.55 5.23 21.59
CA ILE A 382 26.26 5.19 22.27
C ILE A 382 26.29 4.06 23.31
N SER A 383 25.98 4.38 24.55
CA SER A 383 25.80 3.40 25.62
C SER A 383 24.51 2.62 25.40
N PHE A 384 24.56 1.31 25.61
CA PHE A 384 23.42 0.43 25.48
C PHE A 384 23.47 -0.69 26.51
N GLU A 385 22.33 -1.28 26.78
CA GLU A 385 22.13 -2.44 27.63
C GLU A 385 21.60 -3.61 26.80
N GLU A 386 21.85 -4.84 27.24
CA GLU A 386 21.27 -6.06 26.67
C GLU A 386 20.52 -6.81 27.79
N PRO A 387 19.22 -6.55 27.98
CA PRO A 387 18.45 -7.18 29.05
C PRO A 387 18.29 -8.68 28.82
N LYS A 388 18.25 -9.46 29.90
CA LYS A 388 18.05 -10.93 29.84
C LYS A 388 16.69 -11.29 29.23
N ASP A 389 15.66 -10.49 29.51
CA ASP A 389 14.30 -10.66 29.01
C ASP A 389 13.84 -9.34 28.39
N LEU A 390 14.22 -9.14 27.12
CA LEU A 390 13.97 -7.92 26.37
C LEU A 390 12.48 -7.58 26.31
N THR A 391 11.64 -8.57 25.96
CA THR A 391 10.21 -8.31 25.72
C THR A 391 9.48 -7.95 27.01
N LYS A 392 9.83 -8.57 28.12
CA LYS A 392 9.24 -8.27 29.43
C LYS A 392 9.63 -6.88 29.94
N GLU A 393 10.92 -6.52 29.76
CA GLU A 393 11.39 -5.18 30.17
C GLU A 393 10.72 -4.08 29.34
N ILE A 394 10.70 -4.22 28.02
CA ILE A 394 10.10 -3.23 27.13
C ILE A 394 8.57 -3.16 27.32
N ALA A 395 7.91 -4.28 27.60
CA ALA A 395 6.48 -4.28 27.93
C ALA A 395 6.17 -3.47 29.21
N ALA A 396 7.04 -3.57 30.23
CA ALA A 396 6.90 -2.76 31.44
C ALA A 396 7.11 -1.25 31.14
N GLU A 397 8.07 -0.89 30.32
CA GLU A 397 8.30 0.50 29.90
C GLU A 397 7.12 1.07 29.10
N LEU A 398 6.56 0.28 28.18
CA LEU A 398 5.35 0.65 27.44
C LEU A 398 4.17 0.87 28.39
N ALA A 399 3.96 -0.03 29.37
CA ALA A 399 2.89 0.09 30.37
C ALA A 399 3.06 1.34 31.27
N ASN A 400 4.28 1.85 31.44
CA ASN A 400 4.62 3.08 32.09
C ASN A 400 4.50 4.33 31.18
N GLY A 401 4.02 4.15 29.94
CA GLY A 401 3.76 5.24 29.00
C GLY A 401 4.97 5.71 28.19
N LYS A 402 6.06 4.93 28.15
CA LYS A 402 7.23 5.25 27.33
C LYS A 402 6.99 5.02 25.85
N LEU A 403 7.57 5.87 24.99
CA LEU A 403 7.55 5.77 23.55
C LEU A 403 8.78 4.99 23.06
N ILE A 404 8.56 3.89 22.34
CA ILE A 404 9.62 2.95 21.95
C ILE A 404 9.85 3.01 20.44
N GLY A 405 11.10 3.30 20.03
CA GLY A 405 11.57 2.96 18.66
C GLY A 405 11.95 1.49 18.63
N TRP A 406 11.29 0.70 17.78
CA TRP A 406 11.46 -0.75 17.69
C TRP A 406 12.01 -1.14 16.33
N PHE A 407 13.24 -1.70 16.32
CA PHE A 407 13.97 -2.10 15.13
C PHE A 407 14.44 -3.55 15.26
N GLN A 408 13.81 -4.46 14.51
CA GLN A 408 14.04 -5.90 14.60
C GLN A 408 14.11 -6.54 13.20
N GLY A 409 14.77 -7.68 13.08
CA GLY A 409 14.72 -8.57 11.92
C GLY A 409 14.81 -7.91 10.55
N ALA A 410 14.24 -8.57 9.54
CA ALA A 410 14.15 -8.06 8.17
C ALA A 410 13.06 -6.98 8.03
N MET A 411 13.36 -5.93 7.26
CA MET A 411 12.46 -4.82 7.04
C MET A 411 11.22 -5.24 6.24
N GLU A 412 10.08 -4.66 6.57
CA GLU A 412 8.84 -4.81 5.83
C GLU A 412 8.95 -4.19 4.43
N PHE A 413 8.41 -4.89 3.43
CA PHE A 413 8.17 -4.33 2.10
C PHE A 413 6.83 -3.59 2.08
N GLY A 414 6.81 -2.35 1.57
CA GLY A 414 5.60 -1.52 1.48
C GLY A 414 5.52 -0.39 2.51
N HIS A 415 4.32 0.21 2.61
CA HIS A 415 4.10 1.46 3.35
C HIS A 415 3.87 1.28 4.85
N ARG A 416 3.63 0.06 5.32
CA ARG A 416 3.24 -0.21 6.70
C ARG A 416 4.41 -0.78 7.49
N ALA A 417 4.59 -0.26 8.71
CA ALA A 417 5.43 -0.92 9.70
C ALA A 417 4.59 -1.98 10.43
N LEU A 418 5.06 -3.21 10.43
CA LEU A 418 4.35 -4.38 10.92
C LEU A 418 5.12 -5.10 12.05
N GLY A 419 5.86 -4.34 12.85
CA GLY A 419 6.57 -4.83 14.02
C GLY A 419 8.07 -5.03 13.84
N ASN A 420 8.67 -4.59 12.70
CA ASN A 420 10.12 -4.64 12.51
C ASN A 420 10.77 -3.24 12.40
N ARG A 421 10.06 -2.25 11.89
CA ARG A 421 10.49 -0.84 11.82
C ARG A 421 9.38 0.06 12.37
N SER A 422 9.09 -0.11 13.67
CA SER A 422 7.90 0.43 14.32
C SER A 422 8.24 1.47 15.40
N ILE A 423 7.30 2.38 15.63
CA ILE A 423 7.18 3.11 16.89
C ILE A 423 6.00 2.50 17.63
N LEU A 424 6.24 2.14 18.88
CA LEU A 424 5.28 1.46 19.74
C LEU A 424 4.92 2.34 20.94
N ALA A 425 3.65 2.29 21.36
CA ALA A 425 3.17 3.00 22.54
C ALA A 425 1.99 2.26 23.19
N ASP A 426 1.64 2.65 24.39
CA ASP A 426 0.48 2.18 25.14
C ASP A 426 -0.82 2.71 24.48
N PRO A 427 -1.74 1.86 24.02
CA PRO A 427 -2.97 2.28 23.34
C PRO A 427 -4.08 2.71 24.29
N ARG A 428 -3.96 2.49 25.61
CA ARG A 428 -5.06 2.58 26.55
C ARG A 428 -5.59 4.01 26.75
N LYS A 429 -4.73 5.01 26.69
CA LYS A 429 -5.10 6.41 26.92
C LYS A 429 -5.21 7.17 25.59
N GLU A 430 -6.30 7.88 25.40
CA GLU A 430 -6.50 8.73 24.21
C GLU A 430 -5.37 9.78 24.08
N SER A 431 -4.91 10.35 25.18
CA SER A 431 -3.80 11.33 25.20
C SER A 431 -2.48 10.77 24.63
N THR A 432 -2.27 9.46 24.59
CA THR A 432 -1.08 8.86 23.95
C THR A 432 -1.00 9.22 22.46
N LYS A 433 -2.14 9.40 21.79
CA LYS A 433 -2.20 9.86 20.40
C LYS A 433 -1.53 11.24 20.25
N ASP A 434 -1.85 12.18 21.13
CA ASP A 434 -1.27 13.52 21.10
C ASP A 434 0.21 13.50 21.46
N VAL A 435 0.60 12.69 22.45
CA VAL A 435 2.01 12.51 22.85
C VAL A 435 2.84 11.98 21.67
N VAL A 436 2.40 10.93 20.97
CA VAL A 436 3.11 10.38 19.81
C VAL A 436 3.17 11.39 18.66
N ASN A 437 2.07 12.14 18.43
CA ASN A 437 2.06 13.18 17.41
C ASN A 437 3.03 14.32 17.74
N ALA A 438 3.04 14.82 18.97
CA ALA A 438 3.92 15.91 19.40
C ALA A 438 5.40 15.48 19.47
N ALA A 439 5.66 14.24 19.91
CA ALA A 439 7.03 13.74 20.11
C ALA A 439 7.74 13.35 18.82
N VAL A 440 7.01 12.81 17.81
CA VAL A 440 7.63 12.17 16.65
C VAL A 440 6.98 12.54 15.32
N LYS A 441 5.65 12.55 15.25
CA LYS A 441 4.97 12.59 13.96
C LYS A 441 4.70 14.00 13.44
N TYR A 442 4.52 14.99 14.32
CA TYR A 442 4.27 16.40 13.95
C TYR A 442 3.23 16.54 12.82
N ARG A 443 2.09 15.84 12.97
CA ARG A 443 1.08 15.70 11.93
C ARG A 443 -0.31 16.08 12.41
N GLU A 444 -1.26 16.10 11.51
CA GLU A 444 -2.66 16.44 11.76
C GLU A 444 -3.28 15.52 12.83
N SER A 445 -4.00 16.08 13.80
CA SER A 445 -4.57 15.36 14.95
C SER A 445 -5.67 14.34 14.58
N PHE A 446 -6.36 14.54 13.45
CA PHE A 446 -7.41 13.64 12.99
C PHE A 446 -6.87 12.27 12.52
N ARG A 447 -5.56 12.16 12.24
CA ARG A 447 -4.96 10.92 11.72
C ARG A 447 -4.89 9.85 12.82
N PRO A 448 -5.53 8.68 12.59
CA PRO A 448 -5.52 7.62 13.58
C PRO A 448 -4.17 6.87 13.62
N PHE A 449 -3.95 6.14 14.70
CA PHE A 449 -2.91 5.12 14.83
C PHE A 449 -3.52 3.72 14.73
N ALA A 450 -2.69 2.73 14.39
CA ALA A 450 -3.11 1.36 14.18
C ALA A 450 -2.87 0.51 15.43
N PRO A 451 -3.84 -0.32 15.86
CA PRO A 451 -3.63 -1.36 16.86
C PRO A 451 -2.94 -2.58 16.26
N ALA A 452 -1.94 -3.12 16.98
CA ALA A 452 -1.38 -4.45 16.75
C ALA A 452 -1.79 -5.37 17.91
N VAL A 453 -2.37 -6.52 17.60
CA VAL A 453 -2.94 -7.48 18.56
C VAL A 453 -2.41 -8.88 18.28
N VAL A 454 -2.20 -9.71 19.31
CA VAL A 454 -1.91 -11.14 19.12
C VAL A 454 -3.09 -11.81 18.44
N ALA A 455 -2.82 -12.68 17.46
CA ALA A 455 -3.86 -13.20 16.55
C ALA A 455 -5.02 -13.88 17.29
N GLU A 456 -4.73 -14.64 18.36
CA GLU A 456 -5.72 -15.39 19.14
C GLU A 456 -6.70 -14.51 19.93
N ARG A 457 -6.35 -13.24 20.15
CA ARG A 457 -7.20 -12.29 20.89
C ARG A 457 -7.91 -11.30 19.97
N ALA A 458 -7.65 -11.38 18.66
CA ALA A 458 -8.17 -10.40 17.71
C ALA A 458 -9.70 -10.39 17.63
N GLU A 459 -10.34 -11.56 17.56
CA GLU A 459 -11.81 -11.68 17.49
C GLU A 459 -12.53 -11.29 18.80
N GLU A 460 -11.83 -11.34 19.93
CA GLU A 460 -12.36 -10.87 21.21
C GLU A 460 -12.45 -9.35 21.26
N ILE A 461 -11.52 -8.67 20.58
CA ILE A 461 -11.33 -7.21 20.67
C ILE A 461 -11.98 -6.49 19.49
N PHE A 462 -11.95 -7.10 18.31
CA PHE A 462 -12.43 -6.51 17.06
C PHE A 462 -13.57 -7.36 16.47
N GLU A 463 -14.47 -6.72 15.74
CA GLU A 463 -15.53 -7.41 15.00
C GLU A 463 -14.96 -7.99 13.70
N LEU A 464 -14.26 -9.10 13.82
CA LEU A 464 -13.72 -9.86 12.70
C LEU A 464 -14.59 -11.07 12.40
N ARG A 465 -14.65 -11.44 11.12
CA ARG A 465 -15.21 -12.74 10.72
C ARG A 465 -14.34 -13.85 11.35
N PRO A 466 -14.97 -14.94 11.88
CA PRO A 466 -14.21 -16.04 12.49
C PRO A 466 -13.08 -16.57 11.60
N GLY A 467 -11.87 -16.68 12.17
CA GLY A 467 -10.67 -17.10 11.46
C GLY A 467 -10.05 -16.05 10.51
N ARG A 468 -10.60 -14.83 10.44
CA ARG A 468 -10.05 -13.78 9.60
C ARG A 468 -8.73 -13.24 10.17
N LYS A 469 -7.66 -13.36 9.39
CA LYS A 469 -6.38 -12.73 9.66
C LYS A 469 -6.28 -11.38 8.95
N VAL A 470 -5.76 -10.37 9.62
CA VAL A 470 -5.52 -9.01 9.10
C VAL A 470 -4.07 -8.65 9.40
N MET A 471 -3.14 -9.19 8.62
CA MET A 471 -1.72 -9.14 8.95
C MET A 471 -1.04 -7.85 8.50
N PHE A 472 -1.63 -7.14 7.53
CA PHE A 472 -0.97 -6.02 6.83
C PHE A 472 -1.64 -4.66 7.07
N MET A 473 -2.51 -4.55 8.08
CA MET A 473 -3.31 -3.33 8.32
C MET A 473 -4.19 -2.97 7.11
N GLU A 474 -4.60 -3.95 6.34
CA GLU A 474 -5.36 -3.77 5.10
C GLU A 474 -6.86 -3.55 5.33
N ARG A 475 -7.35 -3.70 6.58
CA ARG A 475 -8.78 -3.54 6.94
C ARG A 475 -8.97 -2.62 8.14
N VAL A 476 -10.00 -1.78 8.05
CA VAL A 476 -10.57 -1.04 9.18
C VAL A 476 -11.83 -1.77 9.62
N VAL A 477 -11.90 -2.13 10.89
CA VAL A 477 -13.01 -2.92 11.45
C VAL A 477 -13.48 -2.32 12.77
N PRO A 478 -14.76 -2.53 13.18
CA PRO A 478 -15.26 -2.03 14.46
C PRO A 478 -14.49 -2.64 15.63
N ILE A 479 -14.23 -1.82 16.64
CA ILE A 479 -13.75 -2.26 17.95
C ILE A 479 -14.98 -2.65 18.76
N ARG A 480 -14.96 -3.82 19.40
CA ARG A 480 -16.08 -4.24 20.25
C ARG A 480 -16.30 -3.26 21.39
N LYS A 481 -17.55 -2.99 21.70
CA LYS A 481 -17.99 -1.93 22.61
C LYS A 481 -17.29 -1.97 23.97
N GLU A 482 -17.05 -3.16 24.52
CA GLU A 482 -16.36 -3.38 25.79
C GLU A 482 -14.89 -3.01 25.78
N TRP A 483 -14.27 -2.87 24.59
CA TRP A 483 -12.86 -2.54 24.40
C TRP A 483 -12.61 -1.08 23.98
N THR A 484 -13.64 -0.36 23.50
CA THR A 484 -13.46 1.03 23.00
C THR A 484 -12.86 1.95 24.04
N GLY A 485 -13.26 1.84 25.31
CA GLY A 485 -12.70 2.64 26.41
C GLY A 485 -11.29 2.25 26.84
N GLN A 486 -10.81 1.07 26.41
CA GLN A 486 -9.48 0.57 26.74
C GLN A 486 -8.45 0.80 25.60
N LEU A 487 -8.88 1.28 24.45
CA LEU A 487 -8.07 1.45 23.24
C LEU A 487 -8.10 2.90 22.72
N GLY A 488 -8.19 3.89 23.61
CA GLY A 488 -8.43 5.30 23.26
C GLY A 488 -7.46 5.89 22.24
N ALA A 489 -6.17 5.49 22.25
CA ALA A 489 -5.18 6.03 21.31
C ALA A 489 -5.26 5.42 19.89
N VAL A 490 -5.94 4.29 19.71
CA VAL A 490 -6.05 3.58 18.43
C VAL A 490 -7.50 3.40 17.98
N ASN A 491 -8.44 3.89 18.79
CA ASN A 491 -9.85 3.98 18.45
C ASN A 491 -10.07 5.20 17.55
N HIS A 492 -10.63 4.97 16.36
CA HIS A 492 -11.04 6.04 15.45
C HIS A 492 -12.30 6.73 15.98
N VAL A 493 -12.61 7.90 15.45
CA VAL A 493 -13.77 8.70 15.86
C VAL A 493 -15.10 7.92 15.71
N ASP A 494 -15.15 7.03 14.74
CA ASP A 494 -16.30 6.17 14.42
C ASP A 494 -16.34 4.83 15.17
N GLY A 495 -15.45 4.62 16.14
CA GLY A 495 -15.40 3.37 16.90
C GLY A 495 -14.69 2.22 16.20
N THR A 496 -13.96 2.49 15.12
CA THR A 496 -13.22 1.48 14.35
C THR A 496 -11.72 1.52 14.63
N GLY A 497 -10.98 0.50 14.14
CA GLY A 497 -9.52 0.46 14.18
C GLY A 497 -8.95 -0.22 12.94
N ARG A 498 -7.80 0.26 12.46
CA ARG A 498 -7.06 -0.39 11.38
C ARG A 498 -6.12 -1.44 11.96
N VAL A 499 -6.66 -2.63 12.20
CA VAL A 499 -6.02 -3.69 12.97
C VAL A 499 -4.85 -4.35 12.24
N GLN A 500 -3.85 -4.79 13.02
CA GLN A 500 -2.85 -5.77 12.62
C GLN A 500 -2.94 -6.98 13.55
N THR A 501 -3.20 -8.18 13.02
CA THR A 501 -3.05 -9.44 13.75
C THR A 501 -1.59 -9.92 13.66
N VAL A 502 -1.02 -10.32 14.79
CA VAL A 502 0.38 -10.76 14.90
C VAL A 502 0.43 -12.24 15.26
N GLU A 503 0.97 -13.03 14.34
CA GLU A 503 1.17 -14.47 14.52
C GLU A 503 2.55 -14.74 15.17
N ARG A 504 2.60 -15.64 16.13
CA ARG A 504 3.85 -15.95 16.85
C ARG A 504 4.93 -16.52 15.94
N ASP A 505 4.52 -17.42 15.03
CA ASP A 505 5.46 -18.11 14.12
C ASP A 505 6.09 -17.16 13.07
N LEU A 506 5.43 -16.04 12.77
CA LEU A 506 5.90 -15.07 11.79
C LEU A 506 6.74 -13.94 12.39
N ASN A 507 6.39 -13.47 13.59
CA ASN A 507 7.14 -12.43 14.30
C ASN A 507 7.15 -12.69 15.81
N PRO A 508 7.94 -13.66 16.29
CA PRO A 508 7.92 -14.10 17.68
C PRO A 508 8.25 -12.97 18.67
N LYS A 509 9.24 -12.12 18.37
CA LYS A 509 9.64 -11.03 19.28
C LYS A 509 8.52 -10.00 19.45
N PHE A 510 7.83 -9.61 18.35
CA PHE A 510 6.75 -8.65 18.42
C PHE A 510 5.50 -9.25 19.09
N TYR A 511 5.19 -10.51 18.77
CA TYR A 511 4.14 -11.26 19.43
C TYR A 511 4.36 -11.36 20.95
N ASP A 512 5.55 -11.79 21.37
CA ASP A 512 5.90 -11.95 22.79
C ASP A 512 5.85 -10.59 23.52
N LEU A 513 6.27 -9.49 22.87
CA LEU A 513 6.16 -8.13 23.43
C LEU A 513 4.70 -7.73 23.69
N ILE A 514 3.80 -7.94 22.71
CA ILE A 514 2.36 -7.64 22.88
C ILE A 514 1.77 -8.50 23.99
N ASN A 515 2.13 -9.78 24.04
CA ASN A 515 1.63 -10.71 25.04
C ASN A 515 2.11 -10.36 26.46
N GLU A 516 3.40 -10.00 26.64
CA GLU A 516 3.92 -9.52 27.93
C GLU A 516 3.25 -8.22 28.36
N PHE A 517 3.01 -7.28 27.42
CA PHE A 517 2.25 -6.06 27.71
C PHE A 517 0.81 -6.40 28.15
N GLY A 518 0.16 -7.38 27.49
CA GLY A 518 -1.16 -7.86 27.87
C GLY A 518 -1.21 -8.49 29.27
N LYS A 519 -0.18 -9.22 29.69
CA LYS A 519 -0.07 -9.78 31.06
C LYS A 519 0.02 -8.69 32.13
N ILE A 520 0.70 -7.58 31.83
CA ILE A 520 0.86 -6.45 32.76
C ILE A 520 -0.43 -5.61 32.85
N THR A 521 -1.08 -5.38 31.70
CA THR A 521 -2.11 -4.35 31.57
C THR A 521 -3.54 -4.90 31.45
N GLY A 522 -3.71 -6.18 31.16
CA GLY A 522 -4.98 -6.78 30.74
C GLY A 522 -5.36 -6.52 29.27
N VAL A 523 -4.59 -5.69 28.54
CA VAL A 523 -4.88 -5.26 27.16
C VAL A 523 -3.78 -5.77 26.21
N PRO A 524 -3.96 -6.89 25.50
CA PRO A 524 -2.94 -7.47 24.61
C PRO A 524 -2.92 -6.77 23.24
N VAL A 525 -2.79 -5.43 23.26
CA VAL A 525 -2.76 -4.56 22.08
C VAL A 525 -1.69 -3.51 22.27
N LEU A 526 -0.93 -3.19 21.24
CA LEU A 526 -0.03 -2.04 21.20
C LEU A 526 -0.44 -1.06 20.09
N LEU A 527 -0.23 0.22 20.30
CA LEU A 527 -0.20 1.21 19.24
C LEU A 527 1.05 0.94 18.39
N ASN A 528 0.85 0.71 17.08
CA ASN A 528 1.91 0.49 16.11
C ASN A 528 1.86 1.54 14.99
N THR A 529 2.95 2.26 14.79
CA THR A 529 3.11 3.19 13.67
C THR A 529 4.53 3.09 13.08
N SER A 530 4.73 3.57 11.85
CA SER A 530 6.01 3.48 11.16
C SER A 530 7.12 4.24 11.89
N TYR A 531 8.33 3.68 11.91
CA TYR A 531 9.50 4.34 12.50
C TYR A 531 10.13 5.32 11.52
N ASN A 532 9.65 6.55 11.53
CA ASN A 532 10.13 7.68 10.72
C ASN A 532 9.61 9.00 11.29
N LEU A 533 10.25 10.11 10.96
CA LEU A 533 9.69 11.45 11.11
C LEU A 533 8.70 11.75 9.98
N ASN A 534 7.91 12.82 10.16
CA ASN A 534 6.99 13.26 9.11
C ASN A 534 7.76 13.65 7.83
N GLY A 535 7.29 13.19 6.69
CA GLY A 535 7.91 13.45 5.38
C GLY A 535 9.11 12.56 5.04
N GLU A 536 9.63 11.75 5.97
CA GLU A 536 10.72 10.81 5.70
C GLU A 536 10.22 9.40 5.38
N PRO A 537 10.98 8.61 4.58
CA PRO A 537 10.78 7.16 4.49
C PRO A 537 11.03 6.46 5.84
N ILE A 538 10.45 5.28 6.03
CA ILE A 538 10.71 4.43 7.20
C ILE A 538 12.22 4.17 7.33
N VAL A 539 12.75 4.13 8.56
CA VAL A 539 14.16 3.82 8.82
C VAL A 539 14.52 2.44 8.27
N MET A 540 15.66 2.35 7.60
CA MET A 540 16.15 1.10 7.01
C MET A 540 17.33 0.51 7.78
N THR A 541 18.32 1.36 8.11
CA THR A 541 19.56 0.94 8.77
C THR A 541 19.58 1.27 10.26
N PRO A 542 20.44 0.62 11.06
CA PRO A 542 20.68 1.04 12.44
C PRO A 542 21.04 2.52 12.58
N GLU A 543 21.84 3.07 11.67
CA GLU A 543 22.20 4.51 11.66
C GLU A 543 20.98 5.41 11.46
N HIS A 544 20.05 5.00 10.55
CA HIS A 544 18.79 5.75 10.37
C HIS A 544 17.96 5.73 11.64
N ALA A 545 17.86 4.57 12.31
CA ALA A 545 17.13 4.42 13.56
C ALA A 545 17.72 5.30 14.67
N ILE A 546 19.04 5.28 14.83
CA ILE A 546 19.79 6.11 15.80
C ILE A 546 19.56 7.60 15.52
N ARG A 547 19.73 8.03 14.26
CA ARG A 547 19.50 9.42 13.88
C ARG A 547 18.08 9.87 14.23
N THR A 548 17.07 9.09 13.84
CA THR A 548 15.67 9.41 14.11
C THR A 548 15.39 9.43 15.61
N PHE A 549 15.95 8.49 16.39
CA PHE A 549 15.80 8.44 17.83
C PHE A 549 16.28 9.74 18.51
N PHE A 550 17.50 10.16 18.21
CA PHE A 550 18.07 11.37 18.81
C PHE A 550 17.48 12.68 18.27
N SER A 551 16.75 12.64 17.16
CA SER A 551 16.10 13.80 16.53
C SER A 551 14.65 14.03 16.97
N CYS A 552 14.09 13.19 17.86
CA CYS A 552 12.68 13.28 18.26
C CYS A 552 12.47 12.91 19.74
N GLY A 553 11.23 12.93 20.20
CA GLY A 553 10.86 12.68 21.59
C GLY A 553 10.64 11.21 21.96
N LEU A 554 11.22 10.23 21.25
CA LEU A 554 11.23 8.83 21.69
C LEU A 554 12.04 8.67 22.98
N ASP A 555 11.57 7.87 23.93
CA ASP A 555 12.24 7.62 25.22
C ASP A 555 13.31 6.53 25.12
N ILE A 556 12.99 5.46 24.39
CA ILE A 556 13.82 4.24 24.30
C ILE A 556 13.91 3.81 22.84
N LEU A 557 15.11 3.37 22.44
CA LEU A 557 15.35 2.73 21.15
C LEU A 557 15.79 1.28 21.40
N VAL A 558 15.06 0.34 20.80
CA VAL A 558 15.40 -1.09 20.79
C VAL A 558 15.94 -1.46 19.42
N LEU A 559 17.22 -1.77 19.34
CA LEU A 559 17.92 -2.22 18.14
C LEU A 559 18.36 -3.68 18.32
N GLY A 560 17.69 -4.63 17.68
CA GLY A 560 17.97 -6.05 17.91
C GLY A 560 17.87 -6.42 19.40
N PRO A 561 18.96 -6.88 20.05
CA PRO A 561 19.00 -7.16 21.48
C PRO A 561 19.32 -5.92 22.34
N CYS A 562 19.77 -4.81 21.73
CA CYS A 562 20.31 -3.65 22.42
C CYS A 562 19.23 -2.65 22.76
N VAL A 563 19.24 -2.10 23.96
CA VAL A 563 18.36 -1.05 24.47
C VAL A 563 19.17 0.21 24.71
N VAL A 564 18.77 1.30 24.06
CA VAL A 564 19.35 2.64 24.23
C VAL A 564 18.33 3.55 24.90
N ARG A 565 18.72 4.24 25.96
CA ARG A 565 17.89 5.19 26.73
C ARG A 565 18.41 6.61 26.59
N LYS A 566 17.53 7.61 26.60
CA LYS A 566 17.91 9.04 26.76
C LYS A 566 18.07 9.40 28.19
#